data_59e236b8109cd2c460eae0364d08d002
#
_entry.id   59e236b8109cd2c460eae0364d08d002
#
_cell.length_a   1.000
_cell.length_b   1.000
_cell.length_c   1.000
_cell.angle_alpha   90.00
_cell.angle_beta   90.00
_cell.angle_gamma   90.00
#
_symmetry.space_group_name_H-M   'P 1'
#
loop_
_entity.id
_entity.type
_entity.pdbx_description
1 polymer ?
#
loop_
_entity_poly.entity_id
_entity_poly.type
_entity_poly.pdbx_seq_one_letter_code
_entity_poly.pdbx_strand_id
1 'polypeptide(L)'
;KWSDLIKEGVVEYVDASEEENCLIALNEGEITLEHTHVEISPIIILGFITSLVPYANFGQSARLNRGSKTQKQSLGLYAANYLLRMDTDVSVLQYPQVPIVRSFMHDIGKYDKHPAGQNVTIAIMSYEGYNMSDSIILNKGSIQRGLARSFYFRPYAVEELRYQAGLSDEICIPDKEIKGYKSEKDYRYLEDDGIVYPEAGLKTEDVVIGKTSPPRFLGELEEFSIAANIRRESSVSLKQGEEGTVDLVLVTENEEGNKLVRVRLREQRIPELGDKFASRHGQKGVIGAIINQEDMPFTV
;
A
#
# COMPACT_ATOMS: atom_id res chain seq x y z
N LYS A 1 0.77 -26.66 25.90
CA LYS A 1 0.48 -25.59 24.89
C LYS A 1 0.51 -24.24 25.58
N TRP A 2 0.58 -23.14 24.80
CA TRP A 2 0.56 -21.77 25.38
C TRP A 2 -0.66 -21.53 26.27
N SER A 3 -1.83 -21.96 25.81
CA SER A 3 -3.08 -21.89 26.57
C SER A 3 -3.05 -22.63 27.91
N ASP A 4 -2.23 -23.66 28.06
CA ASP A 4 -2.13 -24.44 29.28
C ASP A 4 -1.24 -23.72 30.31
N LEU A 5 -0.16 -23.07 29.84
CA LEU A 5 0.70 -22.23 30.67
C LEU A 5 -0.03 -21.02 31.27
N ILE A 6 -0.92 -20.41 30.49
CA ILE A 6 -1.78 -19.31 30.97
C ILE A 6 -2.79 -19.83 32.01
N LYS A 7 -3.42 -20.98 31.76
CA LYS A 7 -4.39 -21.57 32.73
C LYS A 7 -3.75 -22.00 34.03
N GLU A 8 -2.50 -22.43 33.98
CA GLU A 8 -1.73 -22.86 35.15
C GLU A 8 -1.11 -21.67 35.90
N GLY A 9 -1.26 -20.44 35.41
CA GLY A 9 -0.68 -19.23 35.98
C GLY A 9 0.84 -19.14 35.86
N VAL A 10 1.44 -19.92 34.97
CA VAL A 10 2.90 -19.86 34.72
C VAL A 10 3.25 -18.66 33.86
N VAL A 11 2.35 -18.30 32.95
CA VAL A 11 2.46 -17.12 32.09
C VAL A 11 1.18 -16.30 32.25
N GLU A 12 1.32 -15.01 32.43
CA GLU A 12 0.18 -14.08 32.46
C GLU A 12 0.40 -12.88 31.57
N TYR A 13 -0.69 -12.24 31.17
CA TYR A 13 -0.70 -10.98 30.48
C TYR A 13 -0.95 -9.87 31.47
N VAL A 14 0.03 -9.00 31.64
CA VAL A 14 0.00 -7.89 32.59
C VAL A 14 -0.39 -6.63 31.82
N ASP A 15 -1.38 -5.88 32.32
CA ASP A 15 -1.73 -4.57 31.76
C ASP A 15 -0.80 -3.46 32.32
N ALA A 16 -0.92 -2.24 31.78
CA ALA A 16 -0.05 -1.13 32.18
C ALA A 16 -0.20 -0.75 33.68
N SER A 17 -1.39 -0.91 34.27
CA SER A 17 -1.65 -0.61 35.69
C SER A 17 -1.06 -1.66 36.60
N GLU A 18 -1.09 -2.91 36.18
CA GLU A 18 -0.46 -4.02 36.92
C GLU A 18 1.05 -3.95 36.81
N GLU A 19 1.58 -3.64 35.58
CA GLU A 19 3.00 -3.50 35.35
C GLU A 19 3.66 -2.43 36.22
N GLU A 20 2.99 -1.30 36.50
CA GLU A 20 3.47 -0.26 37.42
C GLU A 20 3.74 -0.79 38.82
N ASN A 21 3.06 -1.84 39.23
CA ASN A 21 3.18 -2.45 40.56
C ASN A 21 4.04 -3.73 40.59
N CYS A 22 4.53 -4.16 39.41
CA CYS A 22 5.39 -5.33 39.27
C CYS A 22 6.86 -4.95 39.27
N LEU A 23 7.69 -5.79 39.90
CA LEU A 23 9.13 -5.73 39.70
C LEU A 23 9.53 -6.90 38.80
N ILE A 24 9.82 -6.59 37.52
CA ILE A 24 10.07 -7.56 36.47
C ILE A 24 11.58 -7.71 36.26
N ALA A 25 12.12 -8.91 36.41
CA ALA A 25 13.49 -9.22 36.04
C ALA A 25 13.60 -9.46 34.53
N LEU A 26 14.64 -8.96 33.88
CA LEU A 26 14.87 -9.15 32.43
C LEU A 26 15.43 -10.53 32.09
N ASN A 27 16.20 -11.09 32.99
CA ASN A 27 16.86 -12.38 32.84
C ASN A 27 16.76 -13.19 34.12
N GLU A 28 16.84 -14.51 33.99
CA GLU A 28 16.87 -15.42 35.16
C GLU A 28 17.98 -15.12 36.15
N GLY A 29 19.14 -14.63 35.66
CA GLY A 29 20.28 -14.28 36.52
C GLY A 29 20.12 -13.04 37.38
N GLU A 30 19.10 -12.21 37.10
CA GLU A 30 18.79 -10.98 37.83
C GLU A 30 17.70 -11.18 38.87
N ILE A 31 17.10 -12.36 38.96
CA ILE A 31 15.98 -12.63 39.86
C ILE A 31 16.46 -12.51 41.32
N THR A 32 15.79 -11.66 42.09
CA THR A 32 15.93 -11.53 43.55
C THR A 32 14.60 -11.86 44.24
N LEU A 33 14.59 -11.91 45.54
CA LEU A 33 13.37 -12.17 46.34
C LEU A 33 12.29 -11.08 46.21
N GLU A 34 12.65 -9.94 45.66
CA GLU A 34 11.74 -8.79 45.49
C GLU A 34 11.03 -8.81 44.10
N HIS A 35 11.57 -9.55 43.14
CA HIS A 35 10.98 -9.66 41.83
C HIS A 35 9.68 -10.48 41.86
N THR A 36 8.64 -9.94 41.25
CA THR A 36 7.34 -10.58 41.13
C THR A 36 7.24 -11.43 39.87
N HIS A 37 7.89 -11.01 38.79
CA HIS A 37 7.85 -11.63 37.46
C HIS A 37 9.23 -11.67 36.83
N VAL A 38 9.37 -12.52 35.82
CA VAL A 38 10.52 -12.54 34.91
C VAL A 38 10.01 -12.42 33.46
N GLU A 39 10.69 -11.63 32.68
CA GLU A 39 10.37 -11.47 31.27
C GLU A 39 10.66 -12.77 30.50
N ILE A 40 9.78 -13.17 29.58
CA ILE A 40 9.97 -14.37 28.75
C ILE A 40 11.26 -14.24 27.92
N SER A 41 11.52 -13.06 27.38
CA SER A 41 12.77 -12.75 26.68
C SER A 41 13.00 -11.24 26.68
N PRO A 42 14.24 -10.78 26.91
CA PRO A 42 14.58 -9.35 26.89
C PRO A 42 14.26 -8.64 25.58
N ILE A 43 14.21 -9.36 24.48
CA ILE A 43 13.89 -8.81 23.14
C ILE A 43 12.43 -8.31 23.04
N ILE A 44 11.53 -8.83 23.87
CA ILE A 44 10.11 -8.49 23.86
C ILE A 44 9.88 -7.03 24.25
N ILE A 45 10.75 -6.45 25.07
CA ILE A 45 10.68 -5.05 25.51
C ILE A 45 10.61 -4.07 24.32
N LEU A 46 11.31 -4.38 23.24
CA LEU A 46 11.38 -3.48 22.09
C LEU A 46 10.14 -3.52 21.18
N GLY A 47 9.22 -4.44 21.38
CA GLY A 47 8.13 -4.73 20.46
C GLY A 47 8.63 -5.36 19.15
N PHE A 48 7.72 -5.89 18.34
CA PHE A 48 8.08 -6.68 17.16
C PHE A 48 8.85 -5.85 16.10
N ILE A 49 8.35 -4.67 15.74
CA ILE A 49 8.95 -3.86 14.67
C ILE A 49 10.34 -3.37 15.04
N THR A 50 10.53 -2.88 16.25
CA THR A 50 11.84 -2.42 16.71
C THR A 50 12.82 -3.56 16.88
N SER A 51 12.36 -4.74 17.25
CA SER A 51 13.20 -5.94 17.37
C SER A 51 13.67 -6.53 16.04
N LEU A 52 13.09 -6.11 14.91
CA LEU A 52 13.61 -6.40 13.57
C LEU A 52 14.86 -5.59 13.23
N VAL A 53 15.14 -4.51 13.95
CA VAL A 53 16.32 -3.68 13.73
C VAL A 53 17.57 -4.41 14.27
N PRO A 54 18.61 -4.62 13.47
CA PRO A 54 19.83 -5.24 13.95
C PRO A 54 20.55 -4.31 14.93
N TYR A 55 21.10 -4.89 16.02
CA TYR A 55 21.81 -4.15 17.07
C TYR A 55 21.02 -2.97 17.66
N ALA A 56 19.73 -3.17 17.87
CA ALA A 56 18.84 -2.12 18.40
C ALA A 56 19.30 -1.55 19.75
N ASN A 57 19.89 -2.38 20.61
CA ASN A 57 20.42 -2.00 21.91
C ASN A 57 21.58 -0.98 21.87
N PHE A 58 22.28 -0.86 20.76
CA PHE A 58 23.32 0.17 20.54
C PHE A 58 22.78 1.45 19.91
N GLY A 59 21.52 1.44 19.49
CA GLY A 59 20.86 2.59 18.88
C GLY A 59 20.35 3.61 19.92
N GLN A 60 20.36 4.88 19.55
CA GLN A 60 19.70 5.92 20.33
C GLN A 60 18.19 5.73 20.26
N SER A 61 17.46 5.94 21.38
CA SER A 61 16.00 5.75 21.44
C SER A 61 15.22 6.54 20.40
N ALA A 62 15.61 7.80 20.13
CA ALA A 62 14.99 8.63 19.10
C ALA A 62 15.12 8.02 17.69
N ARG A 63 16.27 7.39 17.38
CA ARG A 63 16.51 6.72 16.10
C ARG A 63 15.74 5.41 15.97
N LEU A 64 15.59 4.66 17.04
CA LEU A 64 14.76 3.46 17.08
C LEU A 64 13.28 3.80 16.88
N ASN A 65 12.77 4.83 17.53
CA ASN A 65 11.40 5.32 17.32
C ASN A 65 11.17 5.77 15.88
N ARG A 66 12.11 6.49 15.28
CA ARG A 66 12.03 6.91 13.89
C ARG A 66 12.13 5.71 12.94
N GLY A 67 13.02 4.76 13.20
CA GLY A 67 13.18 3.52 12.44
C GLY A 67 11.92 2.67 12.46
N SER A 68 11.27 2.52 13.59
CA SER A 68 10.01 1.77 13.69
C SER A 68 8.87 2.41 12.90
N LYS A 69 8.77 3.74 12.87
CA LYS A 69 7.78 4.47 12.07
C LYS A 69 8.05 4.32 10.56
N THR A 70 9.30 4.48 10.12
CA THR A 70 9.65 4.37 8.70
C THR A 70 9.48 2.95 8.19
N GLN A 71 9.75 1.93 9.00
CA GLN A 71 9.59 0.53 8.62
C GLN A 71 8.13 0.15 8.37
N LYS A 72 7.18 0.69 9.13
CA LYS A 72 5.74 0.50 8.90
C LYS A 72 5.24 1.12 7.59
N GLN A 73 5.97 2.07 7.03
CA GLN A 73 5.64 2.80 5.80
C GLN A 73 6.47 2.32 4.60
N SER A 74 7.30 1.30 4.78
CA SER A 74 8.16 0.77 3.72
C SER A 74 7.37 -0.02 2.68
N LEU A 75 7.84 0.03 1.44
CA LEU A 75 7.33 -0.80 0.36
C LEU A 75 7.94 -2.21 0.46
N GLY A 76 7.10 -3.21 0.22
CA GLY A 76 7.53 -4.60 0.24
C GLY A 76 6.47 -5.53 -0.34
N LEU A 77 6.54 -6.80 0.00
CA LEU A 77 5.52 -7.79 -0.30
C LEU A 77 4.57 -7.91 0.90
N TYR A 78 3.46 -7.20 0.89
CA TYR A 78 2.54 -7.14 2.04
C TYR A 78 1.67 -8.40 2.21
N ALA A 79 1.39 -9.12 1.12
CA ALA A 79 0.62 -10.35 1.12
C ALA A 79 1.05 -11.25 -0.04
N ALA A 80 1.15 -12.56 0.20
CA ALA A 80 1.53 -13.52 -0.84
C ALA A 80 0.49 -13.62 -1.98
N ASN A 81 -0.78 -13.38 -1.66
CA ASN A 81 -1.90 -13.44 -2.58
C ASN A 81 -2.34 -12.06 -3.11
N TYR A 82 -1.44 -11.07 -3.15
CA TYR A 82 -1.77 -9.70 -3.56
C TYR A 82 -2.40 -9.59 -4.96
N LEU A 83 -2.08 -10.52 -5.85
CA LEU A 83 -2.67 -10.55 -7.20
C LEU A 83 -4.18 -10.88 -7.20
N LEU A 84 -4.66 -11.64 -6.20
CA LEU A 84 -6.05 -12.06 -6.07
C LEU A 84 -6.89 -11.09 -5.22
N ARG A 85 -6.24 -10.15 -4.54
CA ARG A 85 -6.90 -9.20 -3.63
C ARG A 85 -7.33 -7.95 -4.36
N MET A 86 -8.43 -7.37 -3.92
CA MET A 86 -8.92 -6.05 -4.33
C MET A 86 -8.79 -5.06 -3.15
N ASP A 87 -7.56 -4.80 -2.75
CA ASP A 87 -7.28 -3.84 -1.68
C ASP A 87 -7.32 -2.41 -2.21
N THR A 88 -7.62 -1.46 -1.32
CA THR A 88 -7.64 -0.03 -1.64
C THR A 88 -6.20 0.48 -1.69
N ASP A 89 -5.80 1.08 -2.80
CA ASP A 89 -4.53 1.78 -3.02
C ASP A 89 -3.31 1.09 -2.38
N VAL A 90 -2.73 0.14 -3.07
CA VAL A 90 -1.63 -0.68 -2.58
C VAL A 90 -0.39 -0.54 -3.45
N SER A 91 0.77 -0.40 -2.81
CA SER A 91 2.07 -0.45 -3.47
C SER A 91 2.81 -1.74 -3.15
N VAL A 92 3.39 -2.38 -4.16
CA VAL A 92 4.16 -3.61 -4.03
C VAL A 92 5.54 -3.43 -4.65
N LEU A 93 6.59 -3.70 -3.87
CA LEU A 93 7.97 -3.66 -4.38
C LEU A 93 8.20 -4.84 -5.34
N GLN A 94 8.75 -4.57 -6.53
CA GLN A 94 8.90 -5.60 -7.55
C GLN A 94 9.98 -6.64 -7.22
N TYR A 95 11.09 -6.21 -6.63
CA TYR A 95 12.23 -7.06 -6.31
C TYR A 95 12.60 -6.96 -4.83
N PRO A 96 11.70 -7.36 -3.91
CA PRO A 96 12.01 -7.32 -2.49
C PRO A 96 13.11 -8.32 -2.16
N GLN A 97 14.00 -7.95 -1.25
CA GLN A 97 15.12 -8.78 -0.83
C GLN A 97 15.13 -8.98 0.67
N VAL A 98 15.48 -10.16 1.10
CA VAL A 98 15.74 -10.43 2.52
C VAL A 98 17.01 -9.68 2.93
N PRO A 99 17.01 -8.98 4.06
CA PRO A 99 18.19 -8.25 4.52
C PRO A 99 19.36 -9.20 4.78
N ILE A 100 20.57 -8.79 4.41
CA ILE A 100 21.80 -9.55 4.67
C ILE A 100 22.02 -9.71 6.17
N VAL A 101 21.80 -8.64 6.94
CA VAL A 101 21.88 -8.64 8.41
C VAL A 101 20.48 -8.58 8.97
N ARG A 102 20.13 -9.55 9.82
CA ARG A 102 18.81 -9.68 10.41
C ARG A 102 18.90 -10.10 11.88
N SER A 103 17.87 -9.75 12.64
CA SER A 103 17.72 -10.17 14.03
C SER A 103 17.04 -11.54 14.12
N PHE A 104 17.13 -12.17 15.28
CA PHE A 104 16.44 -13.43 15.58
C PHE A 104 14.90 -13.31 15.41
N MET A 105 14.32 -12.16 15.74
CA MET A 105 12.89 -11.91 15.56
C MET A 105 12.42 -11.90 14.12
N HIS A 106 13.33 -11.63 13.17
CA HIS A 106 13.04 -11.73 11.74
C HIS A 106 12.68 -13.18 11.34
N ASP A 107 13.39 -14.16 11.92
CA ASP A 107 13.16 -15.59 11.66
C ASP A 107 11.90 -16.08 12.39
N ILE A 108 11.70 -15.71 13.65
CA ILE A 108 10.49 -16.05 14.43
C ILE A 108 9.22 -15.53 13.75
N GLY A 109 9.21 -14.26 13.36
CA GLY A 109 8.10 -13.60 12.69
C GLY A 109 7.90 -14.05 11.24
N LYS A 110 8.80 -14.90 10.72
CA LYS A 110 8.83 -15.34 9.29
C LYS A 110 8.78 -14.16 8.31
N TYR A 111 9.42 -13.06 8.70
CA TYR A 111 9.42 -11.83 7.92
C TYR A 111 10.24 -11.96 6.62
N ASP A 112 11.09 -12.99 6.52
CA ASP A 112 11.76 -13.40 5.30
C ASP A 112 10.82 -13.77 4.15
N LYS A 113 9.59 -14.19 4.47
CA LYS A 113 8.54 -14.48 3.47
C LYS A 113 7.86 -13.24 2.90
N HIS A 114 7.98 -12.11 3.60
CA HIS A 114 7.39 -10.83 3.23
C HIS A 114 8.43 -9.70 3.35
N PRO A 115 9.54 -9.77 2.62
CA PRO A 115 10.59 -8.77 2.73
C PRO A 115 10.09 -7.39 2.28
N ALA A 116 10.56 -6.35 2.96
CA ALA A 116 10.15 -4.96 2.74
C ALA A 116 11.37 -4.06 2.51
N GLY A 117 12.02 -4.23 1.39
CA GLY A 117 13.18 -3.43 0.99
C GLY A 117 14.15 -4.19 0.12
N GLN A 118 15.30 -3.57 -0.10
CA GLN A 118 16.39 -4.11 -0.93
C GLN A 118 17.72 -3.85 -0.26
N ASN A 119 18.69 -4.72 -0.53
CA ASN A 119 20.08 -4.51 -0.11
C ASN A 119 20.78 -3.60 -1.12
N VAL A 120 21.45 -2.55 -0.65
CA VAL A 120 22.12 -1.57 -1.48
C VAL A 120 23.57 -1.40 -1.07
N THR A 121 24.44 -1.11 -2.04
CA THR A 121 25.80 -0.67 -1.77
C THR A 121 25.79 0.84 -1.56
N ILE A 122 26.40 1.29 -0.45
CA ILE A 122 26.40 2.70 -0.06
C ILE A 122 27.84 3.22 -0.06
N ALA A 123 28.06 4.32 -0.74
CA ALA A 123 29.28 5.13 -0.61
C ALA A 123 29.00 6.32 0.30
N ILE A 124 29.74 6.44 1.40
CA ILE A 124 29.63 7.57 2.35
C ILE A 124 30.65 8.62 1.94
N MET A 125 30.19 9.63 1.23
CA MET A 125 31.04 10.70 0.72
C MET A 125 30.22 11.97 0.44
N SER A 126 30.87 13.10 0.31
CA SER A 126 30.28 14.31 -0.26
C SER A 126 30.35 14.24 -1.78
N TYR A 127 29.26 14.60 -2.46
CA TYR A 127 29.21 14.63 -3.92
C TYR A 127 28.63 15.97 -4.38
N GLU A 128 29.49 16.96 -4.63
CA GLU A 128 29.16 18.31 -5.15
C GLU A 128 27.98 19.01 -4.41
N GLY A 129 27.71 18.61 -3.18
CA GLY A 129 26.62 19.16 -2.38
C GLY A 129 25.22 18.60 -2.65
N TYR A 130 25.03 17.75 -3.68
CA TYR A 130 23.72 17.19 -4.00
C TYR A 130 23.18 16.19 -2.97
N ASN A 131 24.01 15.75 -2.04
CA ASN A 131 23.64 14.88 -0.92
C ASN A 131 23.69 15.56 0.45
N MET A 132 23.62 16.88 0.50
CA MET A 132 23.52 17.64 1.76
C MET A 132 22.10 17.59 2.33
N SER A 133 21.98 17.86 3.64
CA SER A 133 20.69 18.00 4.33
C SER A 133 19.76 16.79 4.18
N ASP A 134 20.26 15.58 4.47
CA ASP A 134 19.54 14.32 4.34
C ASP A 134 19.13 13.97 2.89
N SER A 135 19.83 14.50 1.91
CA SER A 135 19.67 14.13 0.50
C SER A 135 20.56 12.95 0.14
N ILE A 136 20.09 12.14 -0.79
CA ILE A 136 20.79 10.96 -1.31
C ILE A 136 20.92 11.03 -2.83
N ILE A 137 21.94 10.40 -3.35
CA ILE A 137 22.17 10.27 -4.79
C ILE A 137 21.99 8.80 -5.19
N LEU A 138 21.23 8.55 -6.24
CA LEU A 138 21.02 7.22 -6.77
C LEU A 138 21.74 7.05 -8.12
N ASN A 139 22.23 5.81 -8.31
CA ASN A 139 22.80 5.37 -9.57
C ASN A 139 21.67 5.09 -10.58
N LYS A 140 21.65 5.83 -11.70
CA LYS A 140 20.68 5.66 -12.79
C LYS A 140 20.70 4.26 -13.38
N GLY A 141 21.87 3.65 -13.54
CA GLY A 141 22.00 2.28 -14.04
C GLY A 141 21.37 1.25 -13.09
N SER A 142 21.41 1.48 -11.77
CA SER A 142 20.74 0.62 -10.78
C SER A 142 19.21 0.77 -10.86
N ILE A 143 18.71 1.98 -11.03
CA ILE A 143 17.27 2.25 -11.21
C ILE A 143 16.77 1.56 -12.50
N GLN A 144 17.51 1.67 -13.58
CA GLN A 144 17.18 0.99 -14.86
C GLN A 144 17.14 -0.54 -14.71
N ARG A 145 17.98 -1.11 -13.85
CA ARG A 145 17.97 -2.55 -13.51
C ARG A 145 16.91 -2.95 -12.49
N GLY A 146 16.11 -2.02 -11.98
CA GLY A 146 14.96 -2.32 -11.13
C GLY A 146 15.12 -1.94 -9.65
N LEU A 147 16.14 -1.15 -9.27
CA LEU A 147 16.26 -0.66 -7.90
C LEU A 147 15.01 0.10 -7.51
N ALA A 148 14.39 -0.30 -6.40
CA ALA A 148 13.20 0.29 -5.78
C ALA A 148 11.99 0.49 -6.72
N ARG A 149 11.94 -0.26 -7.80
CA ARG A 149 10.80 -0.27 -8.72
C ARG A 149 9.59 -0.91 -8.02
N SER A 150 8.42 -0.30 -8.15
CA SER A 150 7.19 -0.80 -7.53
C SER A 150 6.00 -0.78 -8.48
N PHE A 151 5.00 -1.59 -8.19
CA PHE A 151 3.67 -1.49 -8.75
C PHE A 151 2.76 -0.77 -7.76
N TYR A 152 1.95 0.12 -8.28
CA TYR A 152 0.86 0.74 -7.56
C TYR A 152 -0.46 0.25 -8.13
N PHE A 153 -1.28 -0.33 -7.27
CA PHE A 153 -2.60 -0.85 -7.63
C PHE A 153 -3.68 0.08 -7.10
N ARG A 154 -4.59 0.48 -7.99
CA ARG A 154 -5.73 1.32 -7.66
C ARG A 154 -7.03 0.67 -8.12
N PRO A 155 -7.98 0.39 -7.22
CA PRO A 155 -9.28 -0.14 -7.60
C PRO A 155 -10.26 0.99 -7.91
N TYR A 156 -11.08 0.77 -8.91
CA TYR A 156 -12.30 1.52 -9.20
C TYR A 156 -13.47 0.60 -9.00
N ALA A 157 -14.53 1.07 -8.37
CA ALA A 157 -15.73 0.27 -8.11
C ALA A 157 -16.97 1.06 -8.51
N VAL A 158 -17.90 0.39 -9.15
CA VAL A 158 -19.19 0.92 -9.55
C VAL A 158 -20.26 -0.12 -9.27
N GLU A 159 -21.38 0.33 -8.75
CA GLU A 159 -22.55 -0.48 -8.43
C GLU A 159 -23.77 0.05 -9.17
N GLU A 160 -24.62 -0.85 -9.67
CA GLU A 160 -25.92 -0.51 -10.23
C GLU A 160 -26.93 -0.35 -9.10
N LEU A 161 -27.08 0.87 -8.60
CA LEU A 161 -28.03 1.15 -7.53
C LEU A 161 -29.46 1.10 -8.07
N ARG A 162 -30.37 0.55 -7.26
CA ARG A 162 -31.80 0.55 -7.50
C ARG A 162 -32.45 1.67 -6.70
N TYR A 163 -33.31 2.42 -7.34
CA TYR A 163 -34.00 3.56 -6.75
C TYR A 163 -35.51 3.27 -6.63
N GLN A 164 -36.22 4.15 -5.96
CA GLN A 164 -37.66 4.07 -5.89
C GLN A 164 -38.31 4.18 -7.29
N ALA A 165 -39.55 3.70 -7.41
CA ALA A 165 -40.29 3.65 -8.68
C ALA A 165 -39.69 2.83 -9.81
N GLY A 166 -38.82 1.81 -9.46
CA GLY A 166 -38.26 0.90 -10.44
C GLY A 166 -37.13 1.49 -11.31
N LEU A 167 -36.63 2.67 -10.95
CA LEU A 167 -35.48 3.27 -11.61
C LEU A 167 -34.18 2.61 -11.13
N SER A 168 -33.22 2.44 -12.01
CA SER A 168 -31.89 1.90 -11.65
C SER A 168 -30.79 2.57 -12.44
N ASP A 169 -29.60 2.55 -11.86
CA ASP A 169 -28.37 2.78 -12.62
C ASP A 169 -28.18 1.65 -13.65
N GLU A 170 -27.45 1.91 -14.70
CA GLU A 170 -27.14 0.93 -15.74
C GLU A 170 -25.68 1.10 -16.15
N ILE A 171 -24.94 -0.02 -16.12
CA ILE A 171 -23.57 -0.06 -16.61
C ILE A 171 -23.61 -0.36 -18.11
N CYS A 172 -23.31 0.68 -18.92
CA CYS A 172 -23.33 0.66 -20.37
C CYS A 172 -22.46 1.78 -20.91
N ILE A 173 -22.23 1.77 -22.21
CA ILE A 173 -21.67 2.93 -22.92
C ILE A 173 -22.78 3.97 -23.06
N PRO A 174 -22.64 5.21 -22.52
CA PRO A 174 -23.66 6.24 -22.64
C PRO A 174 -23.90 6.64 -24.11
N ASP A 175 -25.16 6.87 -24.48
CA ASP A 175 -25.50 7.41 -25.79
C ASP A 175 -25.06 8.88 -25.91
N LYS A 176 -24.76 9.32 -27.13
CA LYS A 176 -24.27 10.69 -27.41
C LYS A 176 -25.26 11.80 -27.02
N GLU A 177 -26.55 11.47 -26.96
CA GLU A 177 -27.62 12.42 -26.62
C GLU A 177 -27.82 12.61 -25.11
N ILE A 178 -27.17 11.79 -24.28
CA ILE A 178 -27.33 11.84 -22.82
C ILE A 178 -26.64 13.10 -22.27
N LYS A 179 -27.32 13.76 -21.34
CA LYS A 179 -26.79 14.94 -20.65
C LYS A 179 -25.50 14.61 -19.89
N GLY A 180 -24.45 15.32 -20.22
CA GLY A 180 -23.13 15.13 -19.62
C GLY A 180 -22.22 14.16 -20.38
N TYR A 181 -22.63 13.69 -21.57
CA TYR A 181 -21.79 12.86 -22.43
C TYR A 181 -20.41 13.49 -22.62
N LYS A 182 -19.36 12.70 -22.41
CA LYS A 182 -17.96 13.10 -22.62
C LYS A 182 -17.60 13.00 -24.10
N SER A 183 -16.33 12.96 -24.42
CA SER A 183 -15.87 12.74 -25.78
C SER A 183 -15.93 11.26 -26.14
N GLU A 184 -16.25 10.95 -27.39
CA GLU A 184 -16.21 9.55 -27.91
C GLU A 184 -14.85 8.89 -27.68
N LYS A 185 -13.77 9.68 -27.63
CA LYS A 185 -12.42 9.22 -27.37
C LYS A 185 -12.25 8.68 -25.95
N ASP A 186 -13.02 9.19 -24.98
CA ASP A 186 -12.89 8.80 -23.58
C ASP A 186 -13.49 7.42 -23.33
N TYR A 187 -14.42 6.96 -24.17
CA TYR A 187 -15.06 5.64 -24.10
C TYR A 187 -14.41 4.55 -24.96
N ARG A 188 -13.33 4.86 -25.68
CA ARG A 188 -12.70 3.98 -26.69
C ARG A 188 -12.21 2.64 -26.17
N TYR A 189 -11.98 2.51 -24.87
CA TYR A 189 -11.46 1.29 -24.23
C TYR A 189 -12.55 0.44 -23.59
N LEU A 190 -13.82 0.87 -23.67
CA LEU A 190 -14.94 0.10 -23.17
C LEU A 190 -15.39 -0.94 -24.18
N GLU A 191 -15.76 -2.13 -23.69
CA GLU A 191 -16.48 -3.14 -24.43
C GLU A 191 -17.98 -2.83 -24.48
N ASP A 192 -18.76 -3.59 -25.23
CA ASP A 192 -20.21 -3.39 -25.40
C ASP A 192 -20.99 -3.42 -24.07
N ASP A 193 -20.44 -4.05 -23.05
CA ASP A 193 -20.99 -4.12 -21.69
C ASP A 193 -20.72 -2.87 -20.84
N GLY A 194 -20.03 -1.88 -21.41
CA GLY A 194 -19.66 -0.65 -20.72
C GLY A 194 -18.47 -0.77 -19.78
N ILE A 195 -17.71 -1.87 -19.82
CA ILE A 195 -16.56 -2.10 -18.95
C ILE A 195 -15.28 -2.08 -19.79
N VAL A 196 -14.19 -1.56 -19.23
CA VAL A 196 -12.90 -1.54 -19.88
C VAL A 196 -12.33 -2.96 -20.02
N TYR A 197 -11.73 -3.28 -21.17
CA TYR A 197 -11.09 -4.58 -21.37
C TYR A 197 -9.75 -4.70 -20.62
N PRO A 198 -9.38 -5.91 -20.17
CA PRO A 198 -8.10 -6.16 -19.52
C PRO A 198 -6.90 -5.78 -20.39
N GLU A 199 -5.81 -5.36 -19.76
CA GLU A 199 -4.55 -4.88 -20.37
C GLU A 199 -4.69 -3.59 -21.20
N ALA A 200 -5.82 -2.88 -21.14
CA ALA A 200 -5.96 -1.56 -21.72
C ALA A 200 -5.05 -0.54 -21.01
N GLY A 201 -4.28 0.22 -21.77
CA GLY A 201 -3.45 1.32 -21.24
C GLY A 201 -4.25 2.62 -21.18
N LEU A 202 -4.68 3.01 -20.00
CA LEU A 202 -5.52 4.17 -19.76
C LEU A 202 -4.71 5.41 -19.38
N LYS A 203 -5.21 6.57 -19.76
CA LYS A 203 -4.66 7.89 -19.43
C LYS A 203 -5.72 8.75 -18.76
N THR A 204 -5.29 9.90 -18.29
CA THR A 204 -6.18 10.93 -17.72
C THR A 204 -7.43 11.12 -18.60
N GLU A 205 -8.60 11.16 -17.95
CA GLU A 205 -9.94 11.31 -18.52
C GLU A 205 -10.53 10.08 -19.22
N ASP A 206 -9.74 9.05 -19.55
CA ASP A 206 -10.29 7.80 -20.09
C ASP A 206 -11.29 7.17 -19.11
N VAL A 207 -12.41 6.68 -19.61
CA VAL A 207 -13.46 6.05 -18.83
C VAL A 207 -13.09 4.59 -18.53
N VAL A 208 -13.18 4.23 -17.26
CA VAL A 208 -12.90 2.86 -16.75
C VAL A 208 -14.18 2.02 -16.75
N ILE A 209 -15.29 2.60 -16.29
CA ILE A 209 -16.60 1.95 -16.24
C ILE A 209 -17.64 2.96 -16.70
N GLY A 210 -18.31 2.65 -17.79
CA GLY A 210 -19.41 3.43 -18.33
C GLY A 210 -20.67 3.21 -17.49
N LYS A 211 -21.35 4.28 -17.13
CA LYS A 211 -22.57 4.20 -16.33
C LYS A 211 -23.52 5.35 -16.64
N THR A 212 -24.77 5.04 -16.69
CA THR A 212 -25.84 6.02 -16.77
C THR A 212 -26.74 5.93 -15.55
N SER A 213 -27.23 7.06 -15.08
CA SER A 213 -28.10 7.14 -13.90
C SER A 213 -29.36 7.94 -14.21
N PRO A 214 -30.48 7.66 -13.55
CA PRO A 214 -31.68 8.49 -13.63
C PRO A 214 -31.40 9.86 -13.03
N PRO A 215 -32.23 10.90 -13.32
CA PRO A 215 -32.11 12.24 -12.74
C PRO A 215 -32.29 12.19 -11.23
N ARG A 216 -31.58 13.06 -10.50
CA ARG A 216 -31.61 13.10 -9.01
C ARG A 216 -32.89 13.62 -8.42
N PHE A 217 -33.58 14.49 -9.13
CA PHE A 217 -34.80 15.17 -8.66
C PHE A 217 -35.93 14.84 -9.62
N LEU A 218 -36.93 14.16 -9.11
CA LEU A 218 -38.18 13.87 -9.76
C LEU A 218 -39.23 14.69 -9.02
N GLY A 219 -39.92 15.57 -9.75
CA GLY A 219 -41.00 16.36 -9.22
C GLY A 219 -42.29 15.53 -9.02
N GLU A 220 -43.37 15.85 -9.69
CA GLU A 220 -44.65 15.16 -9.58
C GLU A 220 -44.72 13.87 -10.40
N LEU A 221 -45.71 13.02 -10.10
CA LEU A 221 -45.86 11.63 -10.65
C LEU A 221 -45.87 11.55 -12.20
N GLU A 222 -46.28 12.62 -12.89
CA GLU A 222 -46.28 12.70 -14.37
C GLU A 222 -44.84 12.78 -14.96
N GLU A 223 -43.89 13.29 -14.18
CA GLU A 223 -42.48 13.36 -14.59
C GLU A 223 -41.75 12.03 -14.52
N PHE A 224 -42.27 11.04 -13.76
CA PHE A 224 -41.63 9.71 -13.65
C PHE A 224 -41.56 8.96 -14.98
N SER A 225 -42.62 9.04 -15.80
CA SER A 225 -42.63 8.38 -17.11
C SER A 225 -41.70 9.02 -18.13
N ILE A 226 -41.50 10.35 -18.01
CA ILE A 226 -40.59 11.13 -18.83
C ILE A 226 -39.17 10.96 -18.30
N ALA A 227 -38.99 10.93 -16.98
CA ALA A 227 -37.69 10.76 -16.32
C ALA A 227 -37.09 9.39 -16.54
N ALA A 228 -37.88 8.35 -16.78
CA ALA A 228 -37.39 7.02 -17.14
C ALA A 228 -36.60 7.05 -18.45
N ASN A 229 -36.91 7.98 -19.36
CA ASN A 229 -36.23 8.16 -20.64
C ASN A 229 -35.09 9.20 -20.58
N ILE A 230 -35.04 10.04 -19.53
CA ILE A 230 -33.98 11.05 -19.36
C ILE A 230 -32.91 10.46 -18.41
N ARG A 231 -31.82 10.02 -18.98
CA ARG A 231 -30.66 9.56 -18.20
C ARG A 231 -29.57 10.63 -18.23
N ARG A 232 -28.66 10.53 -17.26
CA ARG A 232 -27.45 11.37 -17.21
C ARG A 232 -26.23 10.49 -17.17
N GLU A 233 -25.16 11.01 -17.68
CA GLU A 233 -23.83 10.39 -17.60
C GLU A 233 -23.35 10.36 -16.14
N SER A 234 -22.87 9.19 -15.69
CA SER A 234 -22.31 8.98 -14.34
C SER A 234 -21.14 7.98 -14.33
N SER A 235 -20.49 7.82 -15.48
CA SER A 235 -19.33 6.94 -15.64
C SER A 235 -18.18 7.34 -14.74
N VAL A 236 -17.36 6.35 -14.39
CA VAL A 236 -16.11 6.56 -13.64
C VAL A 236 -14.96 6.66 -14.62
N SER A 237 -14.23 7.76 -14.57
CA SER A 237 -13.02 8.02 -15.36
C SER A 237 -11.81 8.26 -14.46
N LEU A 238 -10.63 8.12 -15.04
CA LEU A 238 -9.37 8.49 -14.41
C LEU A 238 -9.33 9.99 -14.10
N LYS A 239 -8.80 10.33 -12.95
CA LYS A 239 -8.59 11.72 -12.56
C LYS A 239 -7.32 12.27 -13.22
N GLN A 240 -7.17 13.58 -13.15
CA GLN A 240 -5.96 14.25 -13.66
C GLN A 240 -4.71 13.71 -12.97
N GLY A 241 -3.71 13.33 -13.74
CA GLY A 241 -2.45 12.76 -13.28
C GLY A 241 -2.50 11.26 -12.94
N GLU A 242 -3.64 10.60 -13.15
CA GLU A 242 -3.75 9.15 -13.05
C GLU A 242 -3.56 8.52 -14.42
N GLU A 243 -2.75 7.46 -14.45
CA GLU A 243 -2.56 6.59 -15.63
C GLU A 243 -2.27 5.16 -15.18
N GLY A 244 -2.43 4.20 -16.06
CA GLY A 244 -2.12 2.82 -15.74
C GLY A 244 -2.69 1.82 -16.74
N THR A 245 -2.35 0.57 -16.54
CA THR A 245 -2.86 -0.55 -17.32
C THR A 245 -3.91 -1.31 -16.50
N VAL A 246 -5.00 -1.73 -17.13
CA VAL A 246 -6.03 -2.54 -16.48
C VAL A 246 -5.46 -3.93 -16.15
N ASP A 247 -5.39 -4.24 -14.87
CA ASP A 247 -4.80 -5.48 -14.36
C ASP A 247 -5.85 -6.58 -14.11
N LEU A 248 -6.99 -6.21 -13.54
CA LEU A 248 -8.07 -7.14 -13.20
C LEU A 248 -9.42 -6.46 -13.32
N VAL A 249 -10.35 -7.15 -13.96
CA VAL A 249 -11.77 -6.79 -14.02
C VAL A 249 -12.57 -7.86 -13.28
N LEU A 250 -13.37 -7.45 -12.32
CA LEU A 250 -14.24 -8.31 -11.53
C LEU A 250 -15.68 -7.83 -11.65
N VAL A 251 -16.55 -8.71 -12.13
CA VAL A 251 -17.99 -8.48 -12.18
C VAL A 251 -18.64 -9.44 -11.19
N THR A 252 -19.40 -8.92 -10.26
CA THR A 252 -20.08 -9.70 -9.22
C THR A 252 -21.37 -9.01 -8.80
N GLU A 253 -22.06 -9.58 -7.84
CA GLU A 253 -23.24 -8.99 -7.19
C GLU A 253 -22.90 -8.66 -5.74
N ASN A 254 -23.50 -7.59 -5.22
CA ASN A 254 -23.44 -7.27 -3.79
C ASN A 254 -24.48 -8.07 -2.99
N GLU A 255 -24.51 -7.88 -1.67
CA GLU A 255 -25.48 -8.56 -0.77
C GLU A 255 -26.94 -8.22 -1.09
N GLU A 256 -27.21 -7.10 -1.74
CA GLU A 256 -28.54 -6.64 -2.17
C GLU A 256 -28.93 -7.16 -3.56
N GLY A 257 -28.05 -7.91 -4.23
CA GLY A 257 -28.25 -8.42 -5.59
C GLY A 257 -28.10 -7.36 -6.69
N ASN A 258 -27.37 -6.28 -6.41
CA ASN A 258 -27.02 -5.27 -7.41
C ASN A 258 -25.72 -5.67 -8.11
N LYS A 259 -25.62 -5.44 -9.41
CA LYS A 259 -24.38 -5.66 -10.17
C LYS A 259 -23.29 -4.74 -9.66
N LEU A 260 -22.16 -5.31 -9.25
CA LEU A 260 -20.97 -4.63 -8.77
C LEU A 260 -19.80 -4.94 -9.71
N VAL A 261 -19.24 -3.89 -10.29
CA VAL A 261 -18.05 -3.98 -11.14
C VAL A 261 -16.88 -3.34 -10.41
N ARG A 262 -15.78 -4.07 -10.34
CA ARG A 262 -14.50 -3.58 -9.80
C ARG A 262 -13.41 -3.74 -10.84
N VAL A 263 -12.68 -2.68 -11.10
CA VAL A 263 -11.54 -2.66 -12.02
C VAL A 263 -10.31 -2.25 -11.24
N ARG A 264 -9.25 -3.05 -11.31
CA ARG A 264 -7.96 -2.72 -10.71
C ARG A 264 -7.00 -2.24 -11.79
N LEU A 265 -6.46 -1.05 -11.62
CA LEU A 265 -5.40 -0.52 -12.45
C LEU A 265 -4.04 -0.79 -11.80
N ARG A 266 -3.06 -1.06 -12.64
CA ARG A 266 -1.64 -1.23 -12.28
C ARG A 266 -0.83 -0.12 -12.92
N GLU A 267 -0.15 0.66 -12.09
CA GLU A 267 0.82 1.66 -12.49
C GLU A 267 2.23 1.19 -12.08
N GLN A 268 3.20 1.31 -12.95
CA GLN A 268 4.60 1.05 -12.62
C GLN A 268 5.26 2.34 -12.15
N ARG A 269 5.81 2.32 -10.93
CA ARG A 269 6.54 3.46 -10.37
C ARG A 269 8.03 3.18 -10.33
N ILE A 270 8.78 4.12 -10.87
CA ILE A 270 10.24 4.14 -10.91
C ILE A 270 10.68 5.28 -9.99
N PRO A 271 11.72 5.09 -9.15
CA PRO A 271 12.20 6.15 -8.28
C PRO A 271 12.51 7.45 -9.01
N GLU A 272 12.03 8.55 -8.47
CA GLU A 272 12.17 9.91 -9.02
C GLU A 272 12.80 10.85 -7.99
N LEU A 273 13.21 12.05 -8.44
CA LEU A 273 13.66 13.12 -7.55
C LEU A 273 12.55 13.46 -6.56
N GLY A 274 12.89 13.54 -5.29
CA GLY A 274 11.93 13.82 -4.22
C GLY A 274 11.41 12.58 -3.50
N ASP A 275 11.58 11.37 -4.03
CA ASP A 275 11.22 10.15 -3.35
C ASP A 275 12.07 9.92 -2.10
N LYS A 276 11.44 9.32 -1.09
CA LYS A 276 12.06 9.12 0.22
C LYS A 276 12.55 7.69 0.38
N PHE A 277 13.81 7.57 0.81
CA PHE A 277 14.44 6.33 1.22
C PHE A 277 14.79 6.37 2.71
N ALA A 278 14.83 5.21 3.34
CA ALA A 278 15.23 5.08 4.72
C ALA A 278 15.94 3.76 4.98
N SER A 279 16.89 3.76 5.93
CA SER A 279 17.42 2.55 6.53
C SER A 279 16.54 2.09 7.70
N ARG A 280 16.74 0.89 8.21
CA ARG A 280 16.08 0.38 9.43
C ARG A 280 16.47 1.13 10.70
N HIS A 281 17.48 2.00 10.64
CA HIS A 281 17.98 2.80 11.76
C HIS A 281 17.44 4.24 11.79
N GLY A 282 16.34 4.51 11.05
CA GLY A 282 15.71 5.83 11.05
C GLY A 282 16.48 6.91 10.29
N GLN A 283 17.42 6.54 9.45
CA GLN A 283 18.16 7.41 8.56
C GLN A 283 17.36 7.62 7.27
N LYS A 284 16.41 8.52 7.28
CA LYS A 284 15.63 8.87 6.10
C LYS A 284 16.34 9.93 5.27
N GLY A 285 16.28 9.78 3.96
CA GLY A 285 16.80 10.75 3.00
C GLY A 285 15.88 10.87 1.79
N VAL A 286 16.00 11.95 1.07
CA VAL A 286 15.24 12.25 -0.15
C VAL A 286 16.18 12.21 -1.34
N ILE A 287 15.74 11.69 -2.48
CA ILE A 287 16.54 11.67 -3.71
C ILE A 287 16.78 13.12 -4.17
N GLY A 288 18.03 13.58 -4.09
CA GLY A 288 18.45 14.89 -4.56
C GLY A 288 19.03 14.89 -5.98
N ALA A 289 19.58 13.75 -6.40
CA ALA A 289 20.09 13.59 -7.76
C ALA A 289 20.06 12.11 -8.19
N ILE A 290 19.93 11.90 -9.50
CA ILE A 290 20.08 10.61 -10.15
C ILE A 290 21.19 10.76 -11.17
N ILE A 291 22.33 10.08 -10.94
CA ILE A 291 23.57 10.24 -11.69
C ILE A 291 23.82 9.01 -12.56
N ASN A 292 24.40 9.21 -13.73
CA ASN A 292 24.77 8.10 -14.60
C ASN A 292 25.80 7.20 -13.94
N GLN A 293 25.84 5.96 -14.33
CA GLN A 293 26.71 4.96 -13.69
C GLN A 293 28.20 5.27 -13.85
N GLU A 294 28.61 5.84 -15.00
CA GLU A 294 30.01 6.23 -15.27
C GLU A 294 30.53 7.33 -14.35
N ASP A 295 29.64 8.17 -13.81
CA ASP A 295 30.01 9.27 -12.93
C ASP A 295 29.92 8.89 -11.43
N MET A 296 29.49 7.67 -11.14
CA MET A 296 29.37 7.18 -9.77
C MET A 296 30.69 6.57 -9.26
N PRO A 297 30.94 6.63 -7.93
CA PRO A 297 32.10 5.97 -7.34
C PRO A 297 32.05 4.46 -7.60
N PHE A 298 33.22 3.87 -7.81
CA PHE A 298 33.39 2.44 -8.08
C PHE A 298 34.56 1.86 -7.28
N THR A 299 34.54 0.55 -7.12
CA THR A 299 35.64 -0.22 -6.54
C THR A 299 36.43 -0.92 -7.63
N VAL A 300 37.71 -1.16 -7.37
CA VAL A 300 38.63 -1.86 -8.29
C VAL A 300 38.26 -3.32 -8.47
#